data_8efdcaddeadd5177dc65cd0a177b8138
#
_entry.id   8efdcaddeadd5177dc65cd0a177b8138
#
_cell.length_a   1.000
_cell.length_b   1.000
_cell.length_c   1.000
_cell.angle_alpha   90.00
_cell.angle_beta   90.00
_cell.angle_gamma   90.00
#
_symmetry.space_group_name_H-M   'P 1'
#
loop_
_entity.id
_entity.type
_entity.pdbx_description
1 polymer ?
#
loop_
_entity_poly.entity_id
_entity_poly.type
_entity_poly.pdbx_seq_one_letter_code
_entity_poly.pdbx_strand_id
1 'polypeptide(L)'
;MKRLICALACAAAANAFAWGGDGHSIIAEIAQRRLTPEARQEMERLLGPGVSLASVANWADDYRPDHPETSRWHFINFPVKEDRYDPAVACAPSPAGDCIVAELQRERAILTCSAGDTARRQALKFAAHFIGDLHQPFHTITEEMGGNLIKLTVDIRSGKCPKCAPRPTPDNLHALWDSVLITNTVWNWGAYVTRLEEGWLAGPEARGADAGTVDDWMLASHRVAAEVWPWLPEDRVIGDEYYRKAVPVIDRQLALAGLRLARFLNETLPARNRRESCD
;
A
#
# COMPACT_ATOMS: atom_id res chain seq x y z
N MET A 1 20.27 13.92 49.55
CA MET A 1 19.77 12.83 48.69
C MET A 1 18.94 13.45 47.56
N LYS A 2 19.54 13.59 46.35
CA LYS A 2 18.87 14.14 45.17
C LYS A 2 18.23 12.95 44.43
N ARG A 3 16.91 12.91 44.38
CA ARG A 3 16.16 11.93 43.58
C ARG A 3 16.22 12.34 42.10
N LEU A 4 16.94 11.56 41.30
CA LEU A 4 16.88 11.64 39.82
C LEU A 4 15.54 11.04 39.40
N ILE A 5 14.66 11.89 38.85
CA ILE A 5 13.43 11.45 38.17
C ILE A 5 13.85 11.17 36.71
N CYS A 6 14.01 9.91 36.37
CA CYS A 6 14.07 9.50 34.94
C CYS A 6 12.69 9.65 34.36
N ALA A 7 12.50 10.70 33.54
CA ALA A 7 11.35 10.81 32.67
C ALA A 7 11.55 9.81 31.52
N LEU A 8 10.81 8.70 31.54
CA LEU A 8 10.62 7.84 30.36
C LEU A 8 9.81 8.64 29.33
N ALA A 9 10.48 9.16 28.32
CA ALA A 9 9.81 9.65 27.13
C ALA A 9 9.27 8.42 26.39
N CYS A 10 7.97 8.13 26.56
CA CYS A 10 7.23 7.28 25.62
C CYS A 10 7.22 8.02 24.28
N ALA A 11 8.12 7.66 23.38
CA ALA A 11 7.97 7.97 21.97
C ALA A 11 6.72 7.22 21.51
N ALA A 12 5.61 7.95 21.36
CA ALA A 12 4.46 7.45 20.63
C ALA A 12 4.96 7.16 19.20
N ALA A 13 5.11 5.89 18.86
CA ALA A 13 5.31 5.49 17.50
C ALA A 13 4.11 6.01 16.71
N ALA A 14 4.32 6.99 15.85
CA ALA A 14 3.32 7.35 14.86
C ALA A 14 3.10 6.10 14.02
N ASN A 15 1.91 5.52 14.13
CA ASN A 15 1.52 4.41 13.28
C ASN A 15 1.49 4.96 11.84
N ALA A 16 2.53 4.67 11.07
CA ALA A 16 2.48 4.82 9.63
C ALA A 16 1.56 3.72 9.13
N PHE A 17 0.33 4.08 8.79
CA PHE A 17 -0.56 3.21 8.06
C PHE A 17 -0.15 3.32 6.58
N ALA A 18 -0.17 2.21 5.89
CA ALA A 18 -0.13 2.04 4.44
C ALA A 18 -1.32 2.78 3.77
N TRP A 19 -1.56 2.56 2.49
CA TRP A 19 -2.86 3.00 1.97
C TRP A 19 -3.92 2.73 3.02
N GLY A 20 -4.66 3.72 3.48
CA GLY A 20 -5.70 3.50 4.49
C GLY A 20 -6.67 2.40 4.04
N GLY A 21 -7.48 1.88 4.95
CA GLY A 21 -8.35 0.73 4.68
C GLY A 21 -9.17 0.85 3.39
N ASP A 22 -9.58 2.06 2.99
CA ASP A 22 -10.27 2.30 1.72
C ASP A 22 -9.37 2.03 0.51
N GLY A 23 -8.11 2.46 0.54
CA GLY A 23 -7.15 2.22 -0.54
C GLY A 23 -6.86 0.74 -0.74
N HIS A 24 -6.61 0.00 0.33
CA HIS A 24 -6.44 -1.46 0.28
C HIS A 24 -7.70 -2.17 -0.21
N SER A 25 -8.89 -1.74 0.21
CA SER A 25 -10.15 -2.31 -0.24
C SER A 25 -10.38 -2.09 -1.74
N ILE A 26 -10.05 -0.90 -2.26
CA ILE A 26 -10.10 -0.56 -3.70
C ILE A 26 -9.20 -1.50 -4.50
N ILE A 27 -7.94 -1.64 -4.09
CA ILE A 27 -6.92 -2.47 -4.75
C ILE A 27 -7.38 -3.93 -4.78
N ALA A 28 -7.80 -4.45 -3.63
CA ALA A 28 -8.22 -5.84 -3.48
C ALA A 28 -9.49 -6.17 -4.30
N GLU A 29 -10.45 -5.26 -4.36
CA GLU A 29 -11.67 -5.43 -5.18
C GLU A 29 -11.33 -5.43 -6.68
N ILE A 30 -10.49 -4.51 -7.15
CA ILE A 30 -10.02 -4.50 -8.55
C ILE A 30 -9.34 -5.82 -8.89
N ALA A 31 -8.49 -6.33 -7.98
CA ALA A 31 -7.80 -7.60 -8.17
C ALA A 31 -8.79 -8.78 -8.20
N GLN A 32 -9.71 -8.86 -7.25
CA GLN A 32 -10.67 -9.95 -7.15
C GLN A 32 -11.55 -10.08 -8.40
N ARG A 33 -11.93 -8.97 -9.02
CA ARG A 33 -12.68 -8.96 -10.29
C ARG A 33 -11.91 -9.58 -11.46
N ARG A 34 -10.59 -9.65 -11.36
CA ARG A 34 -9.66 -10.11 -12.42
C ARG A 34 -9.01 -11.46 -12.11
N LEU A 35 -9.44 -12.12 -11.04
CA LEU A 35 -8.98 -13.47 -10.75
C LEU A 35 -9.52 -14.47 -11.78
N THR A 36 -8.63 -15.38 -12.21
CA THR A 36 -9.06 -16.56 -12.98
C THR A 36 -10.02 -17.42 -12.14
N PRO A 37 -10.85 -18.26 -12.77
CA PRO A 37 -11.75 -19.15 -12.01
C PRO A 37 -11.01 -20.00 -10.97
N GLU A 38 -9.84 -20.52 -11.32
CA GLU A 38 -9.03 -21.37 -10.43
C GLU A 38 -8.45 -20.57 -9.26
N ALA A 39 -7.93 -19.37 -9.51
CA ALA A 39 -7.41 -18.50 -8.45
C ALA A 39 -8.53 -18.04 -7.51
N ARG A 40 -9.70 -17.71 -8.05
CA ARG A 40 -10.89 -17.36 -7.28
C ARG A 40 -11.33 -18.50 -6.39
N GLN A 41 -11.44 -19.72 -6.93
CA GLN A 41 -11.83 -20.90 -6.18
C GLN A 41 -10.87 -21.16 -5.01
N GLU A 42 -9.57 -21.04 -5.25
CA GLU A 42 -8.58 -21.25 -4.20
C GLU A 42 -8.58 -20.12 -3.16
N MET A 43 -8.78 -18.87 -3.56
CA MET A 43 -9.00 -17.75 -2.65
C MET A 43 -10.20 -18.02 -1.72
N GLU A 44 -11.34 -18.41 -2.28
CA GLU A 44 -12.56 -18.71 -1.52
C GLU A 44 -12.36 -19.92 -0.59
N ARG A 45 -11.59 -20.92 -1.02
CA ARG A 45 -11.25 -22.07 -0.18
C ARG A 45 -10.38 -21.66 1.01
N LEU A 46 -9.42 -20.77 0.82
CA LEU A 46 -8.52 -20.31 1.87
C LEU A 46 -9.18 -19.32 2.83
N LEU A 47 -9.94 -18.36 2.33
CA LEU A 47 -10.56 -17.31 3.15
C LEU A 47 -11.88 -17.76 3.79
N GLY A 48 -12.59 -18.68 3.16
CA GLY A 48 -13.92 -19.10 3.52
C GLY A 48 -15.01 -18.53 2.61
N PRO A 49 -16.18 -19.14 2.58
CA PRO A 49 -17.28 -18.74 1.68
C PRO A 49 -17.77 -17.33 2.03
N GLY A 50 -17.94 -16.50 1.00
CA GLY A 50 -18.46 -15.14 1.13
C GLY A 50 -17.46 -14.10 1.63
N VAL A 51 -16.21 -14.49 1.95
CA VAL A 51 -15.15 -13.55 2.35
C VAL A 51 -14.48 -12.99 1.10
N SER A 52 -14.48 -11.65 0.95
CA SER A 52 -13.82 -10.97 -0.16
C SER A 52 -12.36 -10.61 0.17
N LEU A 53 -11.53 -10.42 -0.87
CA LEU A 53 -10.18 -9.87 -0.67
C LEU A 53 -10.24 -8.48 -0.01
N ALA A 54 -11.20 -7.65 -0.39
CA ALA A 54 -11.37 -6.32 0.18
C ALA A 54 -11.60 -6.36 1.71
N SER A 55 -12.33 -7.37 2.21
CA SER A 55 -12.62 -7.51 3.65
C SER A 55 -11.41 -7.92 4.50
N VAL A 56 -10.36 -8.42 3.88
CA VAL A 56 -9.13 -8.87 4.56
C VAL A 56 -7.90 -8.06 4.19
N ALA A 57 -8.04 -7.09 3.28
CA ALA A 57 -6.92 -6.36 2.72
C ALA A 57 -6.18 -5.49 3.75
N ASN A 58 -6.83 -5.06 4.83
CA ASN A 58 -6.20 -4.28 5.91
C ASN A 58 -5.65 -5.17 7.05
N TRP A 59 -5.81 -6.48 6.95
CA TRP A 59 -5.47 -7.38 8.05
C TRP A 59 -4.00 -7.31 8.49
N ALA A 60 -3.06 -7.02 7.60
CA ALA A 60 -1.64 -6.95 7.95
C ALA A 60 -1.34 -5.77 8.90
N ASP A 61 -2.01 -4.64 8.73
CA ASP A 61 -1.95 -3.51 9.66
C ASP A 61 -2.55 -3.85 11.03
N ASP A 62 -3.68 -4.56 11.05
CA ASP A 62 -4.31 -5.01 12.29
C ASP A 62 -3.45 -6.06 13.01
N TYR A 63 -2.65 -6.83 12.27
CA TYR A 63 -1.76 -7.86 12.79
C TYR A 63 -0.46 -7.29 13.40
N ARG A 64 0.06 -6.22 12.83
CA ARG A 64 1.35 -5.61 13.17
C ARG A 64 1.53 -5.19 14.64
N PRO A 65 0.54 -4.63 15.37
CA PRO A 65 0.71 -4.24 16.76
C PRO A 65 1.12 -5.38 17.69
N ASP A 66 0.61 -6.58 17.43
CA ASP A 66 0.93 -7.79 18.20
C ASP A 66 2.15 -8.57 17.63
N HIS A 67 2.62 -8.16 16.44
CA HIS A 67 3.69 -8.78 15.65
C HIS A 67 4.70 -7.75 15.16
N PRO A 68 5.46 -7.10 16.07
CA PRO A 68 6.39 -6.03 15.72
C PRO A 68 7.49 -6.45 14.74
N GLU A 69 7.78 -7.74 14.64
CA GLU A 69 8.70 -8.32 13.64
C GLU A 69 8.23 -8.13 12.19
N THR A 70 6.95 -7.79 11.97
CA THR A 70 6.37 -7.54 10.64
C THR A 70 6.43 -6.06 10.25
N SER A 71 6.87 -5.19 11.15
CA SER A 71 6.74 -3.73 10.98
C SER A 71 7.43 -3.19 9.74
N ARG A 72 8.57 -3.75 9.36
CA ARG A 72 9.31 -3.33 8.16
C ARG A 72 8.88 -4.03 6.87
N TRP A 73 8.00 -5.00 6.93
CA TRP A 73 7.46 -5.68 5.75
C TRP A 73 6.51 -4.80 4.93
N HIS A 74 6.06 -3.67 5.51
CA HIS A 74 5.15 -2.72 4.87
C HIS A 74 5.83 -1.71 3.93
N PHE A 75 7.17 -1.64 3.93
CA PHE A 75 7.90 -0.63 3.16
C PHE A 75 9.32 -1.07 2.78
N ILE A 76 9.95 -0.29 1.90
CA ILE A 76 11.39 -0.33 1.63
C ILE A 76 11.90 1.10 1.53
N ASN A 77 12.93 1.44 2.31
CA ASN A 77 13.43 2.80 2.40
C ASN A 77 14.80 2.94 1.78
N PHE A 78 14.90 3.77 0.73
CA PHE A 78 16.16 4.22 0.18
C PHE A 78 16.02 5.67 -0.32
N PRO A 79 17.13 6.44 -0.52
CA PRO A 79 17.05 7.86 -0.83
C PRO A 79 16.25 8.16 -2.11
N VAL A 80 15.36 9.14 -2.06
CA VAL A 80 14.43 9.50 -3.16
C VAL A 80 15.15 9.87 -4.47
N LYS A 81 16.41 10.27 -4.40
CA LYS A 81 17.24 10.65 -5.58
C LYS A 81 17.96 9.46 -6.22
N GLU A 82 17.93 8.29 -5.60
CA GLU A 82 18.56 7.10 -6.12
C GLU A 82 17.60 6.35 -7.05
N ASP A 83 18.09 5.83 -8.16
CA ASP A 83 17.32 5.06 -9.13
C ASP A 83 17.40 3.53 -8.88
N ARG A 84 18.22 3.13 -7.91
CA ARG A 84 18.44 1.74 -7.47
C ARG A 84 18.61 1.69 -5.96
N TYR A 85 18.30 0.54 -5.40
CA TYR A 85 18.58 0.25 -3.99
C TYR A 85 19.59 -0.90 -3.86
N ASP A 86 20.31 -0.91 -2.75
CA ASP A 86 21.13 -2.06 -2.36
C ASP A 86 20.29 -2.96 -1.43
N PRO A 87 19.92 -4.18 -1.86
CA PRO A 87 19.15 -5.11 -1.03
C PRO A 87 19.83 -5.44 0.30
N ALA A 88 21.18 -5.47 0.33
CA ALA A 88 21.92 -5.76 1.56
C ALA A 88 21.78 -4.64 2.61
N VAL A 89 21.40 -3.43 2.18
CA VAL A 89 21.16 -2.27 3.05
C VAL A 89 19.67 -2.07 3.29
N ALA A 90 18.88 -1.90 2.24
CA ALA A 90 17.46 -1.55 2.35
C ALA A 90 16.60 -2.69 2.90
N CYS A 91 16.99 -3.95 2.63
CA CYS A 91 16.33 -5.17 3.12
C CYS A 91 17.17 -5.92 4.16
N ALA A 92 18.10 -5.24 4.84
CA ALA A 92 18.89 -5.87 5.89
C ALA A 92 17.98 -6.42 6.99
N PRO A 93 18.15 -7.70 7.40
CA PRO A 93 17.37 -8.31 8.47
C PRO A 93 17.48 -7.51 9.79
N SER A 94 16.36 -7.35 10.48
CA SER A 94 16.29 -6.71 11.79
C SER A 94 15.20 -7.36 12.65
N PRO A 95 15.16 -7.09 13.97
CA PRO A 95 14.07 -7.54 14.82
C PRO A 95 12.66 -7.05 14.38
N ALA A 96 12.60 -5.97 13.58
CA ALA A 96 11.35 -5.42 13.04
C ALA A 96 11.04 -5.92 11.61
N GLY A 97 11.74 -6.94 11.15
CA GLY A 97 11.67 -7.46 9.78
C GLY A 97 12.75 -6.90 8.86
N ASP A 98 12.73 -7.28 7.60
CA ASP A 98 13.65 -6.82 6.55
C ASP A 98 13.01 -5.76 5.63
N CYS A 99 12.27 -6.13 4.60
CA CYS A 99 11.58 -5.19 3.70
C CYS A 99 10.42 -5.85 2.94
N ILE A 100 9.55 -5.01 2.37
CA ILE A 100 8.37 -5.42 1.60
C ILE A 100 8.69 -6.30 0.39
N VAL A 101 9.81 -6.05 -0.31
CA VAL A 101 10.21 -6.82 -1.49
C VAL A 101 10.59 -8.25 -1.09
N ALA A 102 11.40 -8.40 -0.04
CA ALA A 102 11.80 -9.71 0.47
C ALA A 102 10.58 -10.49 0.99
N GLU A 103 9.66 -9.79 1.67
CA GLU A 103 8.44 -10.44 2.18
C GLU A 103 7.54 -10.92 1.04
N LEU A 104 7.27 -10.10 0.04
CA LEU A 104 6.46 -10.52 -1.11
C LEU A 104 7.07 -11.73 -1.86
N GLN A 105 8.39 -11.88 -1.85
CA GLN A 105 9.05 -13.09 -2.40
C GLN A 105 8.76 -14.32 -1.52
N ARG A 106 8.79 -14.18 -0.18
CA ARG A 106 8.40 -15.25 0.75
C ARG A 106 6.94 -15.64 0.59
N GLU A 107 6.04 -14.66 0.49
CA GLU A 107 4.62 -14.93 0.30
C GLU A 107 4.34 -15.64 -1.03
N ARG A 108 5.04 -15.26 -2.10
CA ARG A 108 5.01 -15.98 -3.38
C ARG A 108 5.45 -17.44 -3.21
N ALA A 109 6.52 -17.69 -2.49
CA ALA A 109 7.01 -19.04 -2.24
C ALA A 109 5.98 -19.87 -1.46
N ILE A 110 5.42 -19.36 -0.37
CA ILE A 110 4.41 -20.03 0.45
C ILE A 110 3.15 -20.33 -0.37
N LEU A 111 2.67 -19.39 -1.18
CA LEU A 111 1.47 -19.57 -2.00
C LEU A 111 1.65 -20.58 -3.12
N THR A 112 2.88 -20.75 -3.64
CA THR A 112 3.21 -21.66 -4.75
C THR A 112 3.74 -23.02 -4.31
N CYS A 113 3.83 -23.31 -3.01
CA CYS A 113 4.28 -24.60 -2.49
C CYS A 113 3.17 -25.35 -1.76
N SER A 114 3.48 -26.57 -1.30
CA SER A 114 2.57 -27.41 -0.51
C SER A 114 2.52 -27.03 0.97
N ALA A 115 2.62 -25.73 1.30
CA ALA A 115 2.42 -25.22 2.65
C ALA A 115 0.99 -25.51 3.14
N GLY A 116 0.81 -25.64 4.45
CA GLY A 116 -0.49 -25.84 5.06
C GLY A 116 -1.43 -24.65 4.85
N ASP A 117 -2.73 -24.89 4.89
CA ASP A 117 -3.76 -23.87 4.60
C ASP A 117 -3.68 -22.64 5.50
N THR A 118 -3.23 -22.79 6.75
CA THR A 118 -3.05 -21.65 7.66
C THR A 118 -1.96 -20.70 7.15
N ALA A 119 -0.79 -21.23 6.77
CA ALA A 119 0.30 -20.42 6.22
C ALA A 119 -0.11 -19.78 4.89
N ARG A 120 -0.75 -20.53 4.00
CA ARG A 120 -1.22 -20.01 2.70
C ARG A 120 -2.32 -18.95 2.83
N ARG A 121 -3.22 -19.08 3.81
CA ARG A 121 -4.23 -18.06 4.12
C ARG A 121 -3.58 -16.77 4.63
N GLN A 122 -2.57 -16.89 5.48
CA GLN A 122 -1.84 -15.75 6.00
C GLN A 122 -1.04 -15.06 4.88
N ALA A 123 -0.34 -15.83 4.06
CA ALA A 123 0.39 -15.35 2.89
C ALA A 123 -0.52 -14.62 1.88
N LEU A 124 -1.74 -15.13 1.65
CA LEU A 124 -2.72 -14.46 0.80
C LEU A 124 -3.10 -13.07 1.35
N LYS A 125 -3.32 -12.95 2.66
CA LYS A 125 -3.67 -11.68 3.31
C LYS A 125 -2.50 -10.69 3.26
N PHE A 126 -1.28 -11.15 3.54
CA PHE A 126 -0.08 -10.34 3.42
C PHE A 126 0.14 -9.86 1.99
N ALA A 127 0.05 -10.74 0.99
CA ALA A 127 0.20 -10.36 -0.40
C ALA A 127 -0.86 -9.34 -0.85
N ALA A 128 -2.13 -9.50 -0.41
CA ALA A 128 -3.21 -8.56 -0.72
C ALA A 128 -2.93 -7.15 -0.16
N HIS A 129 -2.29 -7.06 1.00
CA HIS A 129 -1.91 -5.80 1.64
C HIS A 129 -0.62 -5.23 1.02
N PHE A 130 0.47 -5.99 1.04
CA PHE A 130 1.79 -5.50 0.68
C PHE A 130 1.94 -5.10 -0.79
N ILE A 131 1.19 -5.71 -1.71
CA ILE A 131 1.16 -5.22 -3.09
C ILE A 131 0.50 -3.84 -3.14
N GLY A 132 -0.46 -3.55 -2.28
CA GLY A 132 -0.98 -2.21 -2.08
C GLY A 132 0.11 -1.24 -1.61
N ASP A 133 0.77 -1.56 -0.50
CA ASP A 133 1.84 -0.76 0.11
C ASP A 133 2.97 -0.44 -0.85
N LEU A 134 3.37 -1.44 -1.64
CA LEU A 134 4.41 -1.29 -2.66
C LEU A 134 4.08 -0.20 -3.69
N HIS A 135 2.79 0.11 -3.88
CA HIS A 135 2.31 1.13 -4.81
C HIS A 135 2.02 2.49 -4.15
N GLN A 136 2.17 2.60 -2.84
CA GLN A 136 2.16 3.88 -2.15
C GLN A 136 3.57 4.51 -2.27
N PRO A 137 3.72 5.65 -2.98
CA PRO A 137 5.04 6.16 -3.33
C PRO A 137 5.94 6.40 -2.11
N PHE A 138 5.39 6.89 -1.01
CA PHE A 138 6.18 7.21 0.19
C PHE A 138 6.56 6.01 1.05
N HIS A 139 6.10 4.81 0.70
CA HIS A 139 6.59 3.54 1.26
C HIS A 139 7.94 3.11 0.69
N THR A 140 8.51 3.89 -0.22
CA THR A 140 9.76 3.54 -0.91
C THR A 140 10.91 4.51 -0.62
N ILE A 141 10.72 5.55 0.21
CA ILE A 141 11.71 6.60 0.45
C ILE A 141 12.09 6.76 1.91
N THR A 142 13.35 7.19 2.16
CA THR A 142 13.90 7.46 3.50
C THR A 142 13.54 8.83 4.03
N GLU A 143 13.36 9.82 3.16
CA GLU A 143 13.22 11.22 3.50
C GLU A 143 12.07 11.44 4.48
N GLU A 144 12.39 12.12 5.59
CA GLU A 144 11.41 12.45 6.64
C GLU A 144 10.54 11.24 7.07
N MET A 145 11.15 10.04 7.11
CA MET A 145 10.46 8.77 7.39
C MET A 145 9.30 8.52 6.41
N GLY A 146 9.55 8.62 5.09
CA GLY A 146 8.51 8.52 4.09
C GLY A 146 7.49 9.66 4.16
N GLY A 147 7.88 10.85 4.62
CA GLY A 147 6.98 12.01 4.78
C GLY A 147 6.19 12.06 6.10
N ASN A 148 6.34 11.07 7.00
CA ASN A 148 5.63 11.07 8.30
C ASN A 148 6.01 12.24 9.21
N LEU A 149 7.23 12.74 9.10
CA LEU A 149 7.70 13.87 9.90
C LEU A 149 7.30 15.22 9.30
N ILE A 150 6.81 15.26 8.07
CA ILE A 150 6.36 16.50 7.41
C ILE A 150 4.94 16.82 7.86
N LYS A 151 4.81 17.77 8.78
CA LYS A 151 3.51 18.29 9.21
C LYS A 151 2.98 19.29 8.19
N LEU A 152 1.67 19.22 7.93
CA LEU A 152 0.97 20.06 6.96
C LEU A 152 -0.46 20.35 7.42
N THR A 153 -1.11 21.23 6.70
CA THR A 153 -2.52 21.57 6.91
C THR A 153 -3.30 21.27 5.64
N VAL A 154 -4.36 20.50 5.74
CA VAL A 154 -5.24 20.16 4.61
C VAL A 154 -6.41 21.15 4.54
N ASP A 155 -6.53 21.88 3.43
CA ASP A 155 -7.65 22.79 3.10
C ASP A 155 -8.19 22.51 1.68
N ILE A 156 -8.53 21.25 1.42
CA ILE A 156 -9.13 20.82 0.15
C ILE A 156 -10.62 21.18 0.16
N ARG A 157 -11.06 21.94 -0.83
CA ARG A 157 -12.44 22.44 -0.96
C ARG A 157 -13.17 21.89 -2.17
N SER A 158 -12.47 21.28 -3.11
CA SER A 158 -13.05 20.66 -4.31
C SER A 158 -14.16 19.69 -3.93
N GLY A 159 -15.33 19.85 -4.54
CA GLY A 159 -16.51 19.01 -4.26
C GLY A 159 -17.24 19.31 -2.95
N LYS A 160 -16.76 20.24 -2.12
CA LYS A 160 -17.40 20.66 -0.87
C LYS A 160 -18.25 21.92 -1.07
N CYS A 161 -19.07 22.25 -0.05
CA CYS A 161 -19.90 23.46 -0.06
C CYS A 161 -19.07 24.73 -0.30
N PRO A 162 -19.24 25.46 -1.44
CA PRO A 162 -18.42 26.63 -1.76
C PRO A 162 -18.61 27.80 -0.78
N LYS A 163 -19.74 27.83 -0.06
CA LYS A 163 -20.08 28.87 0.94
C LYS A 163 -19.78 28.45 2.37
N CYS A 164 -19.31 27.21 2.58
CA CYS A 164 -18.95 26.77 3.92
C CYS A 164 -17.61 27.39 4.35
N ALA A 165 -17.50 27.70 5.63
CA ALA A 165 -16.25 28.17 6.20
C ALA A 165 -15.14 27.14 6.00
N PRO A 166 -13.89 27.55 5.71
CA PRO A 166 -12.74 26.67 5.69
C PRO A 166 -12.65 25.90 7.01
N ARG A 167 -12.30 24.62 6.93
CA ARG A 167 -11.99 23.79 8.09
C ARG A 167 -10.65 23.08 7.84
N PRO A 168 -9.54 23.83 7.89
CA PRO A 168 -8.22 23.25 7.75
C PRO A 168 -7.99 22.22 8.86
N THR A 169 -7.45 21.06 8.48
CA THR A 169 -7.13 19.97 9.42
C THR A 169 -5.63 19.70 9.40
N PRO A 170 -4.98 19.55 10.58
CA PRO A 170 -3.59 19.15 10.65
C PRO A 170 -3.43 17.70 10.23
N ASP A 171 -2.34 17.40 9.53
CA ASP A 171 -1.98 16.07 9.11
C ASP A 171 -0.47 15.95 8.87
N ASN A 172 -0.01 14.86 8.25
CA ASN A 172 1.32 14.70 7.72
C ASN A 172 1.28 14.25 6.25
N LEU A 173 2.41 14.39 5.55
CA LEU A 173 2.47 14.12 4.12
C LEU A 173 2.19 12.65 3.79
N HIS A 174 2.64 11.72 4.63
CA HIS A 174 2.39 10.29 4.44
C HIS A 174 0.89 9.98 4.51
N ALA A 175 0.24 10.32 5.62
CA ALA A 175 -1.20 10.09 5.83
C ALA A 175 -2.09 10.84 4.82
N LEU A 176 -1.64 12.00 4.30
CA LEU A 176 -2.29 12.69 3.20
C LEU A 176 -2.47 11.77 1.99
N TRP A 177 -1.40 11.05 1.60
CA TRP A 177 -1.42 10.13 0.46
C TRP A 177 -2.13 8.82 0.81
N ASP A 178 -1.95 8.29 2.01
CA ASP A 178 -2.58 7.03 2.41
C ASP A 178 -4.11 7.07 2.38
N SER A 179 -4.68 8.20 2.81
CA SER A 179 -6.13 8.25 3.09
C SER A 179 -6.80 9.52 2.63
N VAL A 180 -6.24 10.70 2.93
CA VAL A 180 -6.96 11.97 2.83
C VAL A 180 -7.32 12.32 1.39
N LEU A 181 -6.39 12.13 0.45
CA LEU A 181 -6.64 12.39 -0.97
C LEU A 181 -7.68 11.44 -1.54
N ILE A 182 -7.69 10.17 -1.11
CA ILE A 182 -8.68 9.16 -1.53
C ILE A 182 -10.07 9.55 -1.03
N THR A 183 -10.22 9.77 0.27
CA THR A 183 -11.52 10.07 0.90
C THR A 183 -12.10 11.41 0.48
N ASN A 184 -11.25 12.37 0.08
CA ASN A 184 -11.71 13.63 -0.51
C ASN A 184 -12.15 13.48 -1.98
N THR A 185 -11.74 12.42 -2.68
CA THR A 185 -12.12 12.17 -4.07
C THR A 185 -13.49 11.49 -4.16
N VAL A 186 -13.69 10.40 -3.44
CA VAL A 186 -14.95 9.67 -3.39
C VAL A 186 -15.18 9.16 -1.98
N TRP A 187 -16.35 9.42 -1.42
CA TRP A 187 -16.69 9.03 -0.04
C TRP A 187 -16.73 7.52 0.21
N ASN A 188 -17.02 6.72 -0.81
CA ASN A 188 -17.20 5.28 -0.69
C ASN A 188 -16.19 4.55 -1.58
N TRP A 189 -15.41 3.65 -1.01
CA TRP A 189 -14.38 2.91 -1.74
C TRP A 189 -14.93 2.10 -2.93
N GLY A 190 -16.14 1.54 -2.82
CA GLY A 190 -16.77 0.82 -3.95
C GLY A 190 -17.10 1.75 -5.12
N ALA A 191 -17.54 2.99 -4.84
CA ALA A 191 -17.72 4.01 -5.88
C ALA A 191 -16.38 4.47 -6.47
N TYR A 192 -15.32 4.46 -5.67
CA TYR A 192 -13.96 4.71 -6.19
C TYR A 192 -13.51 3.62 -7.16
N VAL A 193 -13.79 2.35 -6.86
CA VAL A 193 -13.55 1.24 -7.80
C VAL A 193 -14.27 1.49 -9.12
N THR A 194 -15.55 1.87 -9.09
CA THR A 194 -16.31 2.21 -10.31
C THR A 194 -15.63 3.33 -11.09
N ARG A 195 -15.21 4.40 -10.41
CA ARG A 195 -14.46 5.50 -11.03
C ARG A 195 -13.20 5.01 -11.76
N LEU A 196 -12.43 4.10 -11.14
CA LEU A 196 -11.22 3.57 -11.77
C LEU A 196 -11.53 2.63 -12.94
N GLU A 197 -12.58 1.81 -12.82
CA GLU A 197 -13.02 0.90 -13.89
C GLU A 197 -13.50 1.67 -15.14
N GLU A 198 -14.25 2.75 -14.95
CA GLU A 198 -14.75 3.60 -16.04
C GLU A 198 -13.68 4.58 -16.55
N GLY A 199 -12.66 4.87 -15.76
CA GLY A 199 -11.58 5.80 -16.07
C GLY A 199 -10.30 5.09 -16.54
N TRP A 200 -9.28 5.09 -15.70
CA TRP A 200 -7.93 4.64 -16.05
C TRP A 200 -7.89 3.18 -16.52
N LEU A 201 -8.65 2.29 -15.88
CA LEU A 201 -8.67 0.86 -16.21
C LEU A 201 -9.34 0.56 -17.55
N ALA A 202 -10.23 1.44 -18.04
CA ALA A 202 -10.80 1.34 -19.36
C ALA A 202 -9.88 1.89 -20.48
N GLY A 203 -8.84 2.65 -20.08
CA GLY A 203 -7.91 3.31 -21.00
C GLY A 203 -6.89 2.36 -21.63
N PRO A 204 -6.20 2.83 -22.67
CA PRO A 204 -5.16 2.04 -23.35
C PRO A 204 -3.94 1.78 -22.47
N GLU A 205 -3.66 2.65 -21.50
CA GLU A 205 -2.51 2.54 -20.59
C GLU A 205 -2.62 1.37 -19.62
N ALA A 206 -3.84 0.88 -19.33
CA ALA A 206 -4.04 -0.28 -18.47
C ALA A 206 -3.60 -1.61 -19.12
N ARG A 207 -3.49 -1.65 -20.47
CA ARG A 207 -3.14 -2.89 -21.17
C ARG A 207 -1.68 -3.27 -20.94
N GLY A 208 -1.47 -4.44 -20.33
CA GLY A 208 -0.12 -4.94 -19.99
C GLY A 208 0.59 -4.16 -18.89
N ALA A 209 -0.11 -3.26 -18.19
CA ALA A 209 0.46 -2.47 -17.11
C ALA A 209 0.77 -3.28 -15.84
N ASP A 210 0.26 -4.51 -15.77
CA ASP A 210 0.58 -5.51 -14.76
C ASP A 210 1.95 -6.18 -14.95
N ALA A 211 2.59 -5.97 -16.11
CA ALA A 211 3.90 -6.58 -16.42
C ALA A 211 5.01 -6.19 -15.42
N GLY A 212 6.08 -7.00 -15.40
CA GLY A 212 7.25 -6.80 -14.54
C GLY A 212 7.28 -7.70 -13.31
N THR A 213 8.31 -7.53 -12.53
CA THR A 213 8.58 -8.19 -11.25
C THR A 213 8.18 -7.30 -10.07
N VAL A 214 8.21 -7.83 -8.84
CA VAL A 214 8.01 -7.04 -7.61
C VAL A 214 9.04 -5.89 -7.54
N ASP A 215 10.30 -6.15 -7.91
CA ASP A 215 11.35 -5.12 -7.96
C ASP A 215 11.04 -4.02 -9.00
N ASP A 216 10.57 -4.39 -10.19
CA ASP A 216 10.17 -3.42 -11.21
C ASP A 216 9.02 -2.55 -10.74
N TRP A 217 8.05 -3.14 -10.03
CA TRP A 217 6.90 -2.42 -9.49
C TRP A 217 7.31 -1.46 -8.38
N MET A 218 8.20 -1.89 -7.49
CA MET A 218 8.76 -1.08 -6.42
C MET A 218 9.54 0.11 -6.99
N LEU A 219 10.45 -0.11 -7.94
CA LEU A 219 11.21 0.96 -8.58
C LEU A 219 10.30 1.93 -9.34
N ALA A 220 9.20 1.45 -9.93
CA ALA A 220 8.21 2.32 -10.54
C ALA A 220 7.53 3.23 -9.52
N SER A 221 7.13 2.71 -8.33
CA SER A 221 6.57 3.50 -7.24
C SER A 221 7.57 4.50 -6.68
N HIS A 222 8.84 4.11 -6.57
CA HIS A 222 9.91 5.02 -6.13
C HIS A 222 10.11 6.21 -7.10
N ARG A 223 10.07 5.96 -8.42
CA ARG A 223 10.11 7.06 -9.41
C ARG A 223 8.92 8.02 -9.26
N VAL A 224 7.74 7.49 -8.94
CA VAL A 224 6.58 8.33 -8.61
C VAL A 224 6.84 9.14 -7.35
N ALA A 225 7.44 8.56 -6.30
CA ALA A 225 7.84 9.33 -5.12
C ALA A 225 8.80 10.46 -5.47
N ALA A 226 9.82 10.20 -6.28
CA ALA A 226 10.77 11.21 -6.74
C ALA A 226 10.11 12.33 -7.56
N GLU A 227 9.08 11.99 -8.35
CA GLU A 227 8.29 12.96 -9.12
C GLU A 227 7.44 13.86 -8.20
N VAL A 228 6.74 13.26 -7.22
CA VAL A 228 5.75 13.98 -6.41
C VAL A 228 6.35 14.67 -5.18
N TRP A 229 7.52 14.23 -4.71
CA TRP A 229 8.19 14.79 -3.55
C TRP A 229 8.40 16.32 -3.62
N PRO A 230 8.86 16.90 -4.74
CA PRO A 230 9.03 18.34 -4.86
C PRO A 230 7.72 19.14 -5.00
N TRP A 231 6.55 18.46 -5.06
CA TRP A 231 5.27 19.17 -5.17
C TRP A 231 4.79 19.77 -3.85
N LEU A 232 5.44 19.42 -2.74
CA LEU A 232 5.06 19.91 -1.43
C LEU A 232 5.21 21.44 -1.36
N PRO A 233 4.12 22.20 -1.08
CA PRO A 233 4.19 23.64 -1.02
C PRO A 233 5.02 24.13 0.19
N GLU A 234 5.70 25.27 0.04
CA GLU A 234 6.57 25.84 1.08
C GLU A 234 5.79 26.19 2.36
N ASP A 235 4.56 26.66 2.22
CA ASP A 235 3.65 27.01 3.34
C ASP A 235 3.02 25.80 4.01
N ARG A 236 3.27 24.58 3.48
CA ARG A 236 2.69 23.33 3.99
C ARG A 236 1.16 23.29 4.01
N VAL A 237 0.49 24.08 3.16
CA VAL A 237 -0.95 24.08 3.01
C VAL A 237 -1.37 23.31 1.76
N ILE A 238 -2.07 22.21 1.96
CA ILE A 238 -2.55 21.36 0.88
C ILE A 238 -3.94 21.81 0.47
N GLY A 239 -3.99 22.57 -0.61
CA GLY A 239 -5.23 23.06 -1.21
C GLY A 239 -5.65 22.29 -2.47
N ASP A 240 -6.65 22.85 -3.17
CA ASP A 240 -7.24 22.27 -4.37
C ASP A 240 -6.27 22.11 -5.54
N GLU A 241 -5.22 22.94 -5.64
CA GLU A 241 -4.22 22.83 -6.70
C GLU A 241 -3.42 21.54 -6.53
N TYR A 242 -2.86 21.32 -5.33
CA TYR A 242 -2.15 20.07 -5.01
C TYR A 242 -3.07 18.85 -5.21
N TYR A 243 -4.30 18.93 -4.70
CA TYR A 243 -5.29 17.87 -4.83
C TYR A 243 -5.53 17.48 -6.30
N ARG A 244 -5.80 18.45 -7.18
CA ARG A 244 -6.04 18.17 -8.61
C ARG A 244 -4.82 17.57 -9.30
N LYS A 245 -3.62 17.90 -8.85
CA LYS A 245 -2.37 17.35 -9.39
C LYS A 245 -2.12 15.92 -8.88
N ALA A 246 -2.42 15.64 -7.62
CA ALA A 246 -2.13 14.35 -6.97
C ALA A 246 -3.14 13.24 -7.35
N VAL A 247 -4.44 13.57 -7.47
CA VAL A 247 -5.49 12.56 -7.70
C VAL A 247 -5.25 11.67 -8.92
N PRO A 248 -4.85 12.16 -10.09
CA PRO A 248 -4.55 11.30 -11.25
C PRO A 248 -3.41 10.31 -10.98
N VAL A 249 -2.44 10.69 -10.16
CA VAL A 249 -1.32 9.81 -9.76
C VAL A 249 -1.83 8.71 -8.83
N ILE A 250 -2.66 9.07 -7.85
CA ILE A 250 -3.30 8.11 -6.93
C ILE A 250 -4.19 7.15 -7.70
N ASP A 251 -5.05 7.65 -8.58
CA ASP A 251 -5.92 6.82 -9.44
C ASP A 251 -5.08 5.76 -10.17
N ARG A 252 -3.96 6.17 -10.77
CA ARG A 252 -3.04 5.28 -11.46
C ARG A 252 -2.39 4.25 -10.53
N GLN A 253 -1.89 4.67 -9.38
CA GLN A 253 -1.21 3.79 -8.42
C GLN A 253 -2.16 2.73 -7.85
N LEU A 254 -3.37 3.10 -7.46
CA LEU A 254 -4.41 2.18 -7.00
C LEU A 254 -4.80 1.17 -8.09
N ALA A 255 -4.99 1.64 -9.32
CA ALA A 255 -5.34 0.79 -10.46
C ALA A 255 -4.22 -0.20 -10.80
N LEU A 256 -2.95 0.27 -10.85
CA LEU A 256 -1.77 -0.58 -11.07
C LEU A 256 -1.64 -1.64 -9.99
N ALA A 257 -1.78 -1.25 -8.73
CA ALA A 257 -1.74 -2.19 -7.61
C ALA A 257 -2.78 -3.31 -7.75
N GLY A 258 -4.01 -2.94 -8.13
CA GLY A 258 -5.08 -3.91 -8.37
C GLY A 258 -4.79 -4.87 -9.51
N LEU A 259 -4.29 -4.39 -10.65
CA LEU A 259 -3.89 -5.24 -11.78
C LEU A 259 -2.74 -6.20 -11.40
N ARG A 260 -1.73 -5.70 -10.70
CA ARG A 260 -0.54 -6.45 -10.30
C ARG A 260 -0.84 -7.46 -9.20
N LEU A 261 -1.72 -7.12 -8.27
CA LEU A 261 -2.24 -8.08 -7.29
C LEU A 261 -3.02 -9.21 -7.98
N ALA A 262 -3.89 -8.88 -8.94
CA ALA A 262 -4.60 -9.91 -9.71
C ALA A 262 -3.62 -10.86 -10.41
N ARG A 263 -2.61 -10.31 -11.09
CA ARG A 263 -1.57 -11.11 -11.74
C ARG A 263 -0.82 -11.99 -10.74
N PHE A 264 -0.35 -11.42 -9.64
CA PHE A 264 0.37 -12.15 -8.59
C PHE A 264 -0.46 -13.35 -8.07
N LEU A 265 -1.73 -13.13 -7.77
CA LEU A 265 -2.62 -14.19 -7.28
C LEU A 265 -2.98 -15.22 -8.34
N ASN A 266 -3.16 -14.80 -9.60
CA ASN A 266 -3.40 -15.72 -10.72
C ASN A 266 -2.19 -16.63 -11.02
N GLU A 267 -0.97 -16.15 -10.74
CA GLU A 267 0.26 -16.93 -10.88
C GLU A 267 0.50 -17.87 -9.68
N THR A 268 0.06 -17.51 -8.48
CA THR A 268 0.45 -18.20 -7.24
C THR A 268 -0.63 -19.11 -6.64
N LEU A 269 -1.92 -18.75 -6.77
CA LEU A 269 -2.99 -19.49 -6.12
C LEU A 269 -3.36 -20.83 -6.79
N PRO A 270 -3.44 -20.95 -8.15
CA PRO A 270 -3.93 -22.16 -8.77
C PRO A 270 -3.15 -23.41 -8.36
N ALA A 271 -3.86 -24.49 -8.02
CA ALA A 271 -3.26 -25.75 -7.58
C ALA A 271 -2.24 -26.33 -8.57
N ARG A 272 -2.45 -26.09 -9.88
CA ARG A 272 -1.52 -26.53 -10.95
C ARG A 272 -0.14 -25.87 -10.88
N ASN A 273 -0.03 -24.73 -10.18
CA ASN A 273 1.23 -23.98 -10.02
C ASN A 273 1.97 -24.37 -8.75
N ARG A 274 1.42 -25.27 -7.92
CA ARG A 274 2.05 -25.69 -6.67
C ARG A 274 3.26 -26.57 -6.91
N ARG A 275 4.34 -26.28 -6.20
CA ARG A 275 5.49 -27.16 -6.06
C ARG A 275 5.25 -28.14 -4.92
N GLU A 276 5.89 -29.32 -4.97
CA GLU A 276 5.75 -30.36 -3.93
C GLU A 276 6.37 -29.96 -2.60
N SER A 277 7.42 -29.11 -2.62
CA SER A 277 8.06 -28.55 -1.41
C SER A 277 8.06 -27.02 -1.44
N CYS A 278 8.31 -26.43 -0.27
CA CYS A 278 8.48 -24.98 -0.09
C CYS A 278 9.96 -24.53 -0.07
N ASP A 279 10.88 -25.42 -0.42
CA ASP A 279 12.33 -25.20 -0.43
C ASP A 279 12.80 -24.46 -1.70
#